data_bc963696eb799397ae7fe0d73411a7c2
#
_entry.id   bc963696eb799397ae7fe0d73411a7c2
#
_cell.length_a   1.000
_cell.length_b   1.000
_cell.length_c   1.000
_cell.angle_alpha   90.00
_cell.angle_beta   90.00
_cell.angle_gamma   90.00
#
_symmetry.space_group_name_H-M   'P 1'
#
loop_
_entity.id
_entity.type
_entity.pdbx_description
1 polymer ?
#
loop_
_entity_poly.entity_id
_entity_poly.type
_entity_poly.pdbx_seq_one_letter_code
_entity_poly.pdbx_strand_id
1 'polypeptide(L)'
;LEERRDLLDRLGVGTALQVEMGGDLFFNFEEGGTDSAELIGLLAALVILLLAFGSIIAAGLPIGIAVFGLGVGVTSMALIDHLVDIPSWAPQIASMIGLGVGIDYALLLVTRHREYLVAGRTVVDAAGSAVATAGQAVIFAGGTVVVAILGLAVAGVPFMTAAGIATSVLVAIMVIASITLLPAFLGVSGHWIN
;
A
#
# COMPACT_ATOMS: atom_id res chain seq x y z
N LEU A 1 18.42 -0.27 -27.26
CA LEU A 1 18.63 -1.31 -26.24
C LEU A 1 18.37 -2.70 -26.81
N GLU A 2 17.30 -2.90 -27.57
CA GLU A 2 17.02 -4.15 -28.29
C GLU A 2 18.13 -4.51 -29.29
N GLU A 3 18.64 -3.53 -30.03
CA GLU A 3 19.74 -3.71 -30.98
C GLU A 3 21.05 -4.16 -30.28
N ARG A 4 21.25 -3.75 -29.04
CA ARG A 4 22.39 -4.17 -28.20
C ARG A 4 22.21 -5.58 -27.63
N ARG A 5 20.98 -5.97 -27.28
CA ARG A 5 20.64 -7.35 -26.90
C ARG A 5 20.89 -8.31 -28.05
N ASP A 6 20.40 -7.95 -29.24
CA ASP A 6 20.61 -8.72 -30.48
C ASP A 6 22.08 -8.91 -30.82
N LEU A 7 22.91 -7.90 -30.59
CA LEU A 7 24.35 -7.96 -30.80
C LEU A 7 25.03 -8.93 -29.81
N LEU A 8 24.64 -8.91 -28.55
CA LEU A 8 25.20 -9.77 -27.50
C LEU A 8 24.76 -11.22 -27.68
N ASP A 9 23.51 -11.46 -28.09
CA ASP A 9 23.01 -12.80 -28.43
C ASP A 9 23.74 -13.37 -29.66
N ARG A 10 24.07 -12.52 -30.65
CA ARG A 10 24.86 -12.92 -31.83
C ARG A 10 26.33 -13.21 -31.49
N LEU A 11 26.89 -12.49 -30.50
CA LEU A 11 28.27 -12.71 -30.05
C LEU A 11 28.37 -13.94 -29.14
N GLY A 12 27.29 -14.33 -28.46
CA GLY A 12 27.21 -15.54 -27.64
C GLY A 12 26.97 -16.83 -28.43
N VAL A 13 26.47 -16.74 -29.66
CA VAL A 13 26.19 -17.92 -30.51
C VAL A 13 27.50 -18.54 -31.00
N GLY A 14 27.88 -19.67 -30.41
CA GLY A 14 29.03 -20.48 -30.81
C GLY A 14 30.30 -20.32 -29.95
N THR A 15 30.23 -19.52 -28.88
CA THR A 15 31.28 -19.45 -27.86
C THR A 15 30.82 -20.09 -26.57
N ALA A 16 31.75 -20.69 -25.79
CA ALA A 16 31.46 -21.22 -24.45
C ALA A 16 31.24 -20.10 -23.41
N LEU A 17 31.01 -18.87 -23.83
CA LEU A 17 30.77 -17.69 -23.00
C LEU A 17 29.27 -17.45 -22.88
N GLN A 18 28.75 -17.57 -21.67
CA GLN A 18 27.40 -17.15 -21.31
C GLN A 18 27.46 -15.65 -20.99
N VAL A 19 26.83 -14.81 -21.83
CA VAL A 19 26.81 -13.37 -21.63
C VAL A 19 25.50 -13.02 -20.97
N GLU A 20 25.55 -12.66 -19.69
CA GLU A 20 24.42 -12.16 -18.92
C GLU A 20 24.52 -10.64 -18.75
N MET A 21 23.42 -9.95 -18.95
CA MET A 21 23.34 -8.51 -18.69
C MET A 21 22.58 -8.29 -17.40
N GLY A 22 23.17 -7.58 -16.44
CA GLY A 22 22.56 -7.18 -15.19
C GLY A 22 22.82 -5.71 -14.90
N GLY A 23 22.00 -5.17 -13.99
CA GLY A 23 22.13 -3.79 -13.49
C GLY A 23 20.79 -3.05 -13.46
N ASP A 24 20.70 -2.01 -12.65
CA ASP A 24 19.47 -1.23 -12.41
C ASP A 24 18.78 -0.74 -13.69
N LEU A 25 19.56 -0.49 -14.74
CA LEU A 25 19.04 -0.03 -16.02
C LEU A 25 18.14 -1.06 -16.71
N PHE A 26 18.40 -2.37 -16.51
CA PHE A 26 17.58 -3.44 -17.07
C PHE A 26 16.32 -3.67 -16.25
N PHE A 27 16.40 -3.59 -14.94
CA PHE A 27 15.23 -3.69 -14.07
C PHE A 27 14.21 -2.59 -14.37
N ASN A 28 14.63 -1.35 -14.63
CA ASN A 28 13.74 -0.25 -15.00
C ASN A 28 13.05 -0.41 -16.35
N PHE A 29 13.55 -1.25 -17.24
CA PHE A 29 12.93 -1.54 -18.54
C PHE A 29 12.04 -2.79 -18.54
N GLU A 30 12.20 -3.69 -17.56
CA GLU A 30 11.34 -4.87 -17.37
C GLU A 30 10.09 -4.59 -16.53
N GLU A 31 9.99 -3.44 -15.89
CA GLU A 31 8.87 -3.04 -15.01
C GLU A 31 7.51 -2.86 -15.74
N GLY A 32 7.40 -3.16 -17.03
CA GLY A 32 6.15 -3.04 -17.80
C GLY A 32 4.99 -3.96 -17.38
N GLY A 33 5.16 -4.79 -16.33
CA GLY A 33 4.15 -5.77 -15.88
C GLY A 33 3.55 -5.52 -14.51
N THR A 34 4.06 -4.56 -13.74
CA THR A 34 3.69 -4.37 -12.33
C THR A 34 2.36 -3.68 -12.15
N ASP A 35 2.04 -2.69 -12.99
CA ASP A 35 0.75 -1.99 -12.96
C ASP A 35 -0.43 -2.95 -13.14
N SER A 36 -0.27 -3.97 -13.98
CA SER A 36 -1.30 -5.00 -14.18
C SER A 36 -1.51 -5.88 -12.95
N ALA A 37 -0.46 -6.23 -12.22
CA ALA A 37 -0.54 -7.05 -11.02
C ALA A 37 -1.24 -6.29 -9.87
N GLU A 38 -0.91 -5.02 -9.67
CA GLU A 38 -1.58 -4.16 -8.70
C GLU A 38 -3.07 -3.97 -9.02
N LEU A 39 -3.41 -3.76 -10.31
CA LEU A 39 -4.79 -3.64 -10.75
C LEU A 39 -5.57 -4.94 -10.52
N ILE A 40 -5.00 -6.10 -10.84
CA ILE A 40 -5.62 -7.41 -10.60
C ILE A 40 -5.84 -7.61 -9.10
N GLY A 41 -4.86 -7.29 -8.26
CA GLY A 41 -4.97 -7.36 -6.81
C GLY A 41 -6.08 -6.46 -6.26
N LEU A 42 -6.18 -5.23 -6.75
CA LEU A 42 -7.20 -4.27 -6.36
C LEU A 42 -8.61 -4.74 -6.79
N LEU A 43 -8.75 -5.27 -8.01
CA LEU A 43 -10.01 -5.83 -8.50
C LEU A 43 -10.43 -7.07 -7.69
N ALA A 44 -9.48 -7.95 -7.36
CA ALA A 44 -9.75 -9.11 -6.50
C ALA A 44 -10.20 -8.66 -5.10
N ALA A 45 -9.52 -7.68 -4.51
CA ALA A 45 -9.92 -7.09 -3.23
C ALA A 45 -11.34 -6.50 -3.30
N LEU A 46 -11.67 -5.77 -4.36
CA LEU A 46 -13.01 -5.22 -4.57
C LEU A 46 -14.08 -6.32 -4.61
N VAL A 47 -13.83 -7.39 -5.36
CA VAL A 47 -14.77 -8.52 -5.44
C VAL A 47 -14.97 -9.17 -4.07
N ILE A 48 -13.87 -9.44 -3.35
CA ILE A 48 -13.93 -10.04 -2.01
C ILE A 48 -14.69 -9.13 -1.04
N LEU A 49 -14.40 -7.83 -1.05
CA LEU A 49 -15.09 -6.86 -0.19
C LEU A 49 -16.58 -6.72 -0.54
N LEU A 50 -16.94 -6.76 -1.82
CA LEU A 50 -18.35 -6.76 -2.25
C LEU A 50 -19.07 -8.00 -1.74
N LEU A 51 -18.46 -9.18 -1.82
CA LEU A 51 -19.03 -10.41 -1.30
C LEU A 51 -19.14 -10.39 0.24
N ALA A 52 -18.15 -9.83 0.92
CA ALA A 52 -18.13 -9.75 2.38
C ALA A 52 -19.14 -8.74 2.94
N PHE A 53 -19.28 -7.59 2.30
CA PHE A 53 -20.13 -6.51 2.81
C PHE A 53 -21.51 -6.45 2.16
N GLY A 54 -21.69 -6.96 0.95
CA GLY A 54 -22.94 -6.87 0.21
C GLY A 54 -23.35 -5.45 -0.20
N SER A 55 -22.46 -4.46 -0.01
CA SER A 55 -22.68 -3.04 -0.30
C SER A 55 -21.50 -2.45 -1.06
N ILE A 56 -21.77 -1.79 -2.19
CA ILE A 56 -20.74 -1.14 -3.02
C ILE A 56 -20.04 -0.03 -2.25
N ILE A 57 -20.77 0.72 -1.43
CA ILE A 57 -20.21 1.82 -0.64
C ILE A 57 -19.30 1.28 0.45
N ALA A 58 -19.73 0.23 1.17
CA ALA A 58 -18.92 -0.39 2.21
C ALA A 58 -17.64 -1.04 1.66
N ALA A 59 -17.69 -1.61 0.45
CA ALA A 59 -16.54 -2.19 -0.22
C ALA A 59 -15.61 -1.12 -0.85
N GLY A 60 -16.19 -0.06 -1.40
CA GLY A 60 -15.45 1.01 -2.08
C GLY A 60 -14.67 1.92 -1.13
N LEU A 61 -15.17 2.15 0.10
CA LEU A 61 -14.53 3.03 1.06
C LEU A 61 -13.12 2.58 1.46
N PRO A 62 -12.86 1.32 1.86
CA PRO A 62 -11.51 0.85 2.17
C PRO A 62 -10.55 1.03 1.01
N ILE A 63 -10.99 0.68 -0.21
CA ILE A 63 -10.18 0.80 -1.41
C ILE A 63 -9.89 2.27 -1.73
N GLY A 64 -10.90 3.14 -1.66
CA GLY A 64 -10.74 4.57 -1.90
C GLY A 64 -9.74 5.22 -0.95
N ILE A 65 -9.79 4.87 0.34
CA ILE A 65 -8.84 5.36 1.35
C ILE A 65 -7.42 4.80 1.10
N ALA A 66 -7.31 3.52 0.74
CA ALA A 66 -6.03 2.91 0.44
C ALA A 66 -5.36 3.55 -0.79
N VAL A 67 -6.12 3.75 -1.87
CA VAL A 67 -5.61 4.43 -3.09
C VAL A 67 -5.24 5.88 -2.82
N PHE A 68 -6.06 6.62 -2.06
CA PHE A 68 -5.74 7.99 -1.67
C PHE A 68 -4.47 8.04 -0.81
N GLY A 69 -4.39 7.20 0.22
CA GLY A 69 -3.22 7.10 1.10
C GLY A 69 -1.96 6.69 0.34
N LEU A 70 -2.08 5.77 -0.63
CA LEU A 70 -0.99 5.39 -1.53
C LEU A 70 -0.50 6.58 -2.36
N GLY A 71 -1.41 7.35 -2.96
CA GLY A 71 -1.04 8.54 -3.74
C GLY A 71 -0.25 9.55 -2.90
N VAL A 72 -0.70 9.83 -1.67
CA VAL A 72 0.02 10.70 -0.74
C VAL A 72 1.36 10.07 -0.31
N GLY A 73 1.37 8.77 -0.03
CA GLY A 73 2.56 8.04 0.40
C GLY A 73 3.65 8.03 -0.67
N VAL A 74 3.32 7.67 -1.92
CA VAL A 74 4.26 7.67 -3.04
C VAL A 74 4.78 9.07 -3.33
N THR A 75 3.93 10.10 -3.28
CA THR A 75 4.37 11.49 -3.42
C THR A 75 5.33 11.88 -2.30
N SER A 76 5.09 11.43 -1.07
CA SER A 76 5.99 11.66 0.06
C SER A 76 7.33 10.95 -0.13
N MET A 77 7.35 9.75 -0.72
CA MET A 77 8.59 9.04 -1.06
C MET A 77 9.42 9.83 -2.09
N ALA A 78 8.77 10.37 -3.12
CA ALA A 78 9.44 11.22 -4.11
C ALA A 78 10.07 12.48 -3.49
N LEU A 79 9.47 13.03 -2.42
CA LEU A 79 10.06 14.14 -1.66
C LEU A 79 11.26 13.69 -0.81
N ILE A 80 11.18 12.51 -0.21
CA ILE A 80 12.25 11.93 0.61
C ILE A 80 13.46 11.55 -0.26
N ASP A 81 13.24 11.13 -1.50
CA ASP A 81 14.27 10.78 -2.47
C ASP A 81 15.26 11.92 -2.75
N HIS A 82 14.82 13.18 -2.59
CA HIS A 82 15.69 14.35 -2.67
C HIS A 82 16.67 14.47 -1.50
N LEU A 83 16.43 13.77 -0.40
CA LEU A 83 17.26 13.81 0.83
C LEU A 83 18.08 12.53 1.01
N VAL A 84 17.55 11.40 0.56
CA VAL A 84 18.13 10.07 0.73
C VAL A 84 17.84 9.27 -0.53
N ASP A 85 18.88 8.78 -1.20
CA ASP A 85 18.75 7.97 -2.44
C ASP A 85 17.89 6.72 -2.19
N ILE A 86 16.64 6.74 -2.66
CA ILE A 86 15.71 5.62 -2.53
C ILE A 86 15.91 4.67 -3.71
N PRO A 87 16.11 3.36 -3.46
CA PRO A 87 16.24 2.38 -4.55
C PRO A 87 15.00 2.35 -5.45
N SER A 88 15.16 2.18 -6.75
CA SER A 88 14.08 2.19 -7.74
C SER A 88 12.98 1.15 -7.49
N TRP A 89 13.32 0.02 -6.86
CA TRP A 89 12.37 -1.04 -6.48
C TRP A 89 11.57 -0.74 -5.21
N ALA A 90 12.02 0.20 -4.37
CA ALA A 90 11.39 0.46 -3.07
C ALA A 90 9.97 1.01 -3.15
N PRO A 91 9.62 1.94 -4.06
CA PRO A 91 8.24 2.41 -4.23
C PRO A 91 7.26 1.30 -4.54
N GLN A 92 7.68 0.30 -5.33
CA GLN A 92 6.83 -0.83 -5.68
C GLN A 92 6.54 -1.73 -4.48
N ILE A 93 7.54 -2.13 -3.73
CA ILE A 93 7.34 -2.92 -2.51
C ILE A 93 6.51 -2.13 -1.49
N ALA A 94 6.78 -0.84 -1.36
CA ALA A 94 6.03 0.03 -0.48
C ALA A 94 4.55 0.14 -0.88
N SER A 95 4.24 0.25 -2.19
CA SER A 95 2.86 0.30 -2.69
C SER A 95 2.11 -0.99 -2.39
N MET A 96 2.73 -2.16 -2.60
CA MET A 96 2.13 -3.46 -2.27
C MET A 96 1.81 -3.57 -0.77
N ILE A 97 2.76 -3.22 0.09
CA ILE A 97 2.56 -3.21 1.55
C ILE A 97 1.49 -2.20 1.93
N GLY A 98 1.57 -0.98 1.39
CA GLY A 98 0.66 0.10 1.69
C GLY A 98 -0.78 -0.19 1.30
N LEU A 99 -1.02 -0.73 0.11
CA LEU A 99 -2.37 -1.15 -0.32
C LEU A 99 -2.94 -2.22 0.60
N GLY A 100 -2.17 -3.28 0.92
CA GLY A 100 -2.61 -4.32 1.83
C GLY A 100 -2.97 -3.78 3.20
N VAL A 101 -2.03 -3.07 3.83
CA VAL A 101 -2.19 -2.46 5.15
C VAL A 101 -3.35 -1.44 5.16
N GLY A 102 -3.46 -0.61 4.12
CA GLY A 102 -4.51 0.41 4.01
C GLY A 102 -5.90 -0.20 3.92
N ILE A 103 -6.07 -1.24 3.10
CA ILE A 103 -7.35 -1.96 2.96
C ILE A 103 -7.70 -2.68 4.27
N ASP A 104 -6.76 -3.39 4.90
CA ASP A 104 -7.00 -4.15 6.13
C ASP A 104 -7.40 -3.25 7.30
N TYR A 105 -6.74 -2.10 7.47
CA TYR A 105 -7.07 -1.16 8.54
C TYR A 105 -8.41 -0.47 8.31
N ALA A 106 -8.68 -0.10 7.05
CA ALA A 106 -9.98 0.46 6.70
C ALA A 106 -11.10 -0.58 6.88
N LEU A 107 -10.86 -1.83 6.50
CA LEU A 107 -11.79 -2.94 6.69
C LEU A 107 -12.18 -3.12 8.16
N LEU A 108 -11.20 -3.09 9.06
CA LEU A 108 -11.43 -3.22 10.50
C LEU A 108 -12.35 -2.11 11.03
N LEU A 109 -12.11 -0.87 10.62
CA LEU A 109 -12.92 0.28 11.04
C LEU A 109 -14.34 0.24 10.44
N VAL A 110 -14.48 -0.11 9.15
CA VAL A 110 -15.80 -0.24 8.49
C VAL A 110 -16.63 -1.34 9.15
N THR A 111 -16.02 -2.48 9.45
CA THR A 111 -16.70 -3.60 10.11
C THR A 111 -17.22 -3.18 11.48
N ARG A 112 -16.41 -2.53 12.31
CA ARG A 112 -16.82 -2.03 13.63
C ARG A 112 -17.89 -0.95 13.53
N HIS A 113 -17.79 -0.06 12.58
CA HIS A 113 -18.80 0.96 12.35
C HIS A 113 -20.16 0.31 12.03
N ARG A 114 -20.20 -0.68 11.13
CA ARG A 114 -21.43 -1.41 10.79
C ARG A 114 -22.01 -2.15 11.99
N GLU A 115 -21.20 -2.81 12.81
CA GLU A 115 -21.64 -3.47 14.05
C GLU A 115 -22.36 -2.48 14.98
N TYR A 116 -21.82 -1.26 15.13
CA TYR A 116 -22.44 -0.23 15.96
C TYR A 116 -23.71 0.34 15.34
N LEU A 117 -23.82 0.46 14.03
CA LEU A 117 -25.05 0.85 13.35
C LEU A 117 -26.16 -0.20 13.55
N VAL A 118 -25.83 -1.48 13.40
CA VAL A 118 -26.78 -2.60 13.66
C VAL A 118 -27.22 -2.61 15.12
N ALA A 119 -26.36 -2.22 16.05
CA ALA A 119 -26.68 -2.07 17.47
C ALA A 119 -27.56 -0.83 17.79
N GLY A 120 -27.98 -0.07 16.75
CA GLY A 120 -28.89 1.06 16.89
C GLY A 120 -28.24 2.39 17.24
N ARG A 121 -26.91 2.52 17.15
CA ARG A 121 -26.23 3.81 17.37
C ARG A 121 -26.46 4.77 16.18
N THR A 122 -26.36 6.06 16.45
CA THR A 122 -26.35 7.07 15.38
C THR A 122 -25.09 6.91 14.51
N VAL A 123 -25.12 7.39 13.27
CA VAL A 123 -23.99 7.29 12.33
C VAL A 123 -22.72 7.92 12.94
N VAL A 124 -22.87 9.09 13.58
CA VAL A 124 -21.73 9.80 14.19
C VAL A 124 -21.20 9.05 15.41
N ASP A 125 -22.09 8.54 16.29
CA ASP A 125 -21.68 7.77 17.46
C ASP A 125 -21.04 6.44 17.07
N ALA A 126 -21.53 5.81 16.01
CA ALA A 126 -20.95 4.58 15.46
C ALA A 126 -19.55 4.81 14.91
N ALA A 127 -19.33 5.91 14.15
CA ALA A 127 -18.01 6.27 13.64
C ALA A 127 -17.04 6.59 14.78
N GLY A 128 -17.44 7.42 15.74
CA GLY A 128 -16.62 7.74 16.91
C GLY A 128 -16.27 6.49 17.74
N SER A 129 -17.22 5.58 17.94
CA SER A 129 -17.00 4.32 18.66
C SER A 129 -16.09 3.35 17.92
N ALA A 130 -16.19 3.30 16.58
CA ALA A 130 -15.30 2.50 15.74
C ALA A 130 -13.84 2.98 15.87
N VAL A 131 -13.62 4.29 15.83
CA VAL A 131 -12.27 4.87 16.05
C VAL A 131 -11.78 4.59 17.47
N ALA A 132 -12.62 4.76 18.48
CA ALA A 132 -12.25 4.54 19.88
C ALA A 132 -11.84 3.08 20.18
N THR A 133 -12.36 2.12 19.42
CA THR A 133 -12.10 0.68 19.64
C THR A 133 -11.14 0.11 18.59
N ALA A 134 -11.56 0.06 17.32
CA ALA A 134 -10.74 -0.47 16.24
C ALA A 134 -9.56 0.44 15.90
N GLY A 135 -9.71 1.77 16.05
CA GLY A 135 -8.62 2.71 15.80
C GLY A 135 -7.41 2.49 16.70
N GLN A 136 -7.61 2.10 17.95
CA GLN A 136 -6.50 1.74 18.86
C GLN A 136 -5.73 0.52 18.34
N ALA A 137 -6.45 -0.50 17.85
CA ALA A 137 -5.83 -1.68 17.26
C ALA A 137 -5.05 -1.33 15.98
N VAL A 138 -5.60 -0.44 15.13
CA VAL A 138 -4.94 0.05 13.91
C VAL A 138 -3.66 0.81 14.24
N ILE A 139 -3.68 1.72 15.23
CA ILE A 139 -2.50 2.48 15.65
C ILE A 139 -1.42 1.54 16.17
N PHE A 140 -1.79 0.57 17.01
CA PHE A 140 -0.84 -0.38 17.59
C PHE A 140 -0.25 -1.30 16.52
N ALA A 141 -1.09 -1.90 15.68
CA ALA A 141 -0.64 -2.78 14.59
C ALA A 141 0.21 -2.02 13.56
N GLY A 142 -0.25 -0.84 13.12
CA GLY A 142 0.50 0.00 12.18
C GLY A 142 1.82 0.51 12.76
N GLY A 143 1.82 0.91 14.02
CA GLY A 143 3.04 1.28 14.73
C GLY A 143 4.04 0.12 14.80
N THR A 144 3.58 -1.09 15.04
CA THR A 144 4.42 -2.30 15.03
C THR A 144 5.03 -2.55 13.65
N VAL A 145 4.25 -2.39 12.57
CA VAL A 145 4.73 -2.53 11.19
C VAL A 145 5.79 -1.47 10.88
N VAL A 146 5.55 -0.21 11.24
CA VAL A 146 6.52 0.90 11.07
C VAL A 146 7.83 0.59 11.78
N VAL A 147 7.78 0.17 13.04
CA VAL A 147 8.98 -0.18 13.82
C VAL A 147 9.71 -1.38 13.20
N ALA A 148 8.97 -2.40 12.76
CA ALA A 148 9.55 -3.58 12.12
C ALA A 148 10.29 -3.23 10.81
N ILE A 149 9.69 -2.37 9.97
CA ILE A 149 10.32 -1.92 8.71
C ILE A 149 11.53 -1.03 8.99
N LEU A 150 11.45 -0.13 9.98
CA LEU A 150 12.61 0.67 10.42
C LEU A 150 13.77 -0.21 10.93
N GLY A 151 13.49 -1.44 11.35
CA GLY A 151 14.51 -2.44 11.68
C GLY A 151 15.49 -2.74 10.53
N LEU A 152 15.12 -2.46 9.26
CA LEU A 152 16.04 -2.54 8.12
C LEU A 152 17.25 -1.61 8.26
N ALA A 153 17.12 -0.52 9.00
CA ALA A 153 18.25 0.37 9.30
C ALA A 153 19.34 -0.31 10.15
N VAL A 154 18.98 -1.33 10.93
CA VAL A 154 19.93 -2.09 11.76
C VAL A 154 20.85 -2.97 10.91
N ALA A 155 20.44 -3.30 9.68
CA ALA A 155 21.29 -4.08 8.75
C ALA A 155 22.56 -3.33 8.32
N GLY A 156 22.64 -2.01 8.53
CA GLY A 156 23.82 -1.20 8.22
C GLY A 156 24.08 -1.03 6.72
N VAL A 157 23.13 -1.38 5.88
CA VAL A 157 23.20 -1.23 4.42
C VAL A 157 22.45 0.03 4.00
N PRO A 158 23.10 1.05 3.41
CA PRO A 158 22.49 2.36 3.16
C PRO A 158 21.18 2.28 2.35
N PHE A 159 21.14 1.51 1.27
CA PHE A 159 19.93 1.41 0.44
C PHE A 159 18.76 0.71 1.16
N MET A 160 19.03 -0.26 2.06
CA MET A 160 17.99 -0.87 2.89
C MET A 160 17.43 0.11 3.92
N THR A 161 18.30 0.93 4.48
CA THR A 161 17.89 2.00 5.41
C THR A 161 17.00 3.01 4.71
N ALA A 162 17.38 3.45 3.51
CA ALA A 162 16.58 4.38 2.70
C ALA A 162 15.21 3.81 2.34
N ALA A 163 15.16 2.58 1.83
CA ALA A 163 13.92 1.88 1.54
C ALA A 163 13.05 1.67 2.79
N GLY A 164 13.66 1.33 3.92
CA GLY A 164 12.96 1.17 5.19
C GLY A 164 12.31 2.46 5.68
N ILE A 165 13.03 3.57 5.64
CA ILE A 165 12.49 4.88 6.02
C ILE A 165 11.32 5.27 5.11
N ALA A 166 11.51 5.19 3.80
CA ALA A 166 10.49 5.56 2.81
C ALA A 166 9.22 4.72 2.97
N THR A 167 9.35 3.39 3.08
CA THR A 167 8.21 2.48 3.29
C THR A 167 7.53 2.73 4.63
N SER A 168 8.29 3.01 5.70
CA SER A 168 7.73 3.33 7.01
C SER A 168 6.89 4.59 7.00
N VAL A 169 7.33 5.63 6.28
CA VAL A 169 6.55 6.87 6.09
C VAL A 169 5.26 6.57 5.35
N LEU A 170 5.30 5.78 4.29
CA LEU A 170 4.10 5.37 3.56
C LEU A 170 3.11 4.62 4.46
N VAL A 171 3.56 3.64 5.23
CA VAL A 171 2.70 2.90 6.17
C VAL A 171 2.13 3.83 7.25
N ALA A 172 2.91 4.77 7.79
CA ALA A 172 2.42 5.75 8.75
C ALA A 172 1.31 6.63 8.14
N ILE A 173 1.45 7.06 6.88
CA ILE A 173 0.42 7.80 6.13
C ILE A 173 -0.85 6.95 6.00
N MET A 174 -0.73 5.65 5.68
CA MET A 174 -1.87 4.74 5.60
C MET A 174 -2.61 4.61 6.93
N VAL A 175 -1.89 4.49 8.05
CA VAL A 175 -2.48 4.47 9.39
C VAL A 175 -3.24 5.76 9.65
N ILE A 176 -2.62 6.92 9.42
CA ILE A 176 -3.23 8.22 9.64
C ILE A 176 -4.48 8.39 8.76
N ALA A 177 -4.41 8.03 7.47
CA ALA A 177 -5.54 8.10 6.56
C ALA A 177 -6.71 7.22 7.05
N SER A 178 -6.42 6.00 7.52
CA SER A 178 -7.44 5.07 8.02
C SER A 178 -8.15 5.60 9.27
N ILE A 179 -7.44 6.23 10.21
CA ILE A 179 -8.05 6.72 11.47
C ILE A 179 -8.64 8.13 11.37
N THR A 180 -8.34 8.89 10.30
CA THR A 180 -8.85 10.26 10.12
C THR A 180 -9.84 10.37 8.97
N LEU A 181 -9.44 10.04 7.75
CA LEU A 181 -10.27 10.19 6.56
C LEU A 181 -11.43 9.19 6.54
N LEU A 182 -11.16 7.93 6.89
CA LEU A 182 -12.20 6.91 6.84
C LEU A 182 -13.37 7.23 7.77
N PRO A 183 -13.20 7.57 9.06
CA PRO A 183 -14.32 7.96 9.92
C PRO A 183 -15.08 9.19 9.42
N ALA A 184 -14.38 10.16 8.81
CA ALA A 184 -15.02 11.31 8.20
C ALA A 184 -15.96 10.89 7.04
N PHE A 185 -15.49 9.99 6.16
CA PHE A 185 -16.31 9.45 5.08
C PHE A 185 -17.45 8.57 5.59
N LEU A 186 -17.24 7.78 6.64
CA LEU A 186 -18.28 6.99 7.29
C LEU A 186 -19.39 7.89 7.85
N GLY A 187 -19.01 9.01 8.47
CA GLY A 187 -19.95 10.01 8.97
C GLY A 187 -20.80 10.66 7.88
N VAL A 188 -20.21 10.90 6.70
CA VAL A 188 -20.92 11.48 5.54
C VAL A 188 -21.76 10.45 4.81
N SER A 189 -21.31 9.21 4.69
CA SER A 189 -21.99 8.12 3.97
C SER A 189 -23.32 7.70 4.65
N GLY A 190 -23.49 8.00 5.92
CA GLY A 190 -24.74 7.77 6.65
C GLY A 190 -25.16 6.30 6.66
N HIS A 191 -26.49 6.06 6.48
CA HIS A 191 -27.06 4.71 6.45
C HIS A 191 -26.85 3.95 5.13
N TRP A 192 -26.22 4.56 4.12
CA TRP A 192 -25.99 3.94 2.80
C TRP A 192 -24.93 2.82 2.83
N ILE A 193 -24.30 2.60 3.97
CA ILE A 193 -23.26 1.57 4.19
C ILE A 193 -23.84 0.21 4.57
N ASN A 194 -25.13 0.18 4.94
CA ASN A 194 -25.82 -1.05 5.39
C ASN A 194 -26.62 -1.67 4.26
#